data_c6233aeec6c2ffec47877dc2fc76a738
#
_entry.id   c6233aeec6c2ffec47877dc2fc76a738
#
_cell.length_a   1.000
_cell.length_b   1.000
_cell.length_c   1.000
_cell.angle_alpha   90.00
_cell.angle_beta   90.00
_cell.angle_gamma   90.00
#
_symmetry.space_group_name_H-M   'P 1'
#
loop_
_entity.id
_entity.type
_entity.pdbx_description
1 polymer ?
#
loop_
_entity_poly.entity_id
_entity_poly.type
_entity_poly.pdbx_seq_one_letter_code
_entity_poly.pdbx_strand_id
1 'polypeptide(L)'
;MFQKQLLFACLIFIVGVSCKKKSEDTPLAKVSERLEISPKAFSILKDQTQQFDLKYFNNVGLESALPAGITWISSNMSVANVSTNGLVTGLANGQAQIIAGYKDAFASALITVVSDESQLASLEINSGTSIELRLNETDTLTAAGKTINGSLFTNALNISWLSATPSIVEVDQNGRVTAKAYGTSSVWASASDIESAPLMVQVIRTGTYTGQGSRGTAKLKIENNTLKLQTSSDFVASSGPPDLRMYLSNNSNNVNNGLELVSLNQRSGAQSWNVPAGVSITQYRYAVIWCKQVSAFYGSADLGN
;
A
#
# COMPACT_ATOMS: atom_id res chain seq x y z
N MET A 1 -22.42 66.68 66.42
CA MET A 1 -21.58 65.51 66.65
C MET A 1 -21.64 64.63 65.42
N PHE A 2 -20.80 64.86 64.44
CA PHE A 2 -20.80 64.16 63.20
C PHE A 2 -19.41 63.53 63.01
N GLN A 3 -19.37 62.22 62.99
CA GLN A 3 -18.15 61.38 62.79
C GLN A 3 -18.00 61.14 61.29
N LYS A 4 -16.96 61.69 60.66
CA LYS A 4 -16.58 61.41 59.27
C LYS A 4 -15.82 60.11 59.16
N GLN A 5 -16.39 59.17 58.50
CA GLN A 5 -15.63 57.92 58.06
C GLN A 5 -14.92 58.23 56.77
N LEU A 6 -13.63 58.00 56.77
CA LEU A 6 -12.72 58.01 55.60
C LEU A 6 -12.77 56.70 54.90
N LEU A 7 -13.28 56.60 53.67
CA LEU A 7 -13.20 55.44 52.81
C LEU A 7 -11.86 55.50 52.05
N PHE A 8 -11.02 54.49 52.31
CA PHE A 8 -9.83 54.22 51.53
C PHE A 8 -10.23 53.35 50.33
N ALA A 9 -10.19 53.86 49.10
CA ALA A 9 -10.38 53.14 47.88
C ALA A 9 -9.05 52.48 47.46
N CYS A 10 -8.97 51.16 47.60
CA CYS A 10 -7.83 50.35 47.13
C CYS A 10 -8.01 50.07 45.63
N LEU A 11 -7.23 50.77 44.80
CA LEU A 11 -7.23 50.57 43.32
C LEU A 11 -6.37 49.36 43.01
N ILE A 12 -7.02 48.21 42.71
CA ILE A 12 -6.34 47.01 42.23
C ILE A 12 -6.12 47.16 40.73
N PHE A 13 -4.87 47.35 40.31
CA PHE A 13 -4.47 47.30 38.93
C PHE A 13 -4.36 45.80 38.52
N ILE A 14 -5.36 45.28 37.81
CA ILE A 14 -5.27 43.96 37.17
C ILE A 14 -4.52 44.17 35.86
N VAL A 15 -3.23 43.82 35.83
CA VAL A 15 -2.48 43.70 34.59
C VAL A 15 -2.89 42.38 33.90
N GLY A 16 -3.82 42.51 32.96
CA GLY A 16 -4.21 41.41 32.10
C GLY A 16 -3.06 41.05 31.15
N VAL A 17 -2.30 40.03 31.47
CA VAL A 17 -1.36 39.39 30.51
C VAL A 17 -2.20 38.62 29.49
N SER A 18 -2.55 39.28 28.37
CA SER A 18 -3.14 38.59 27.21
C SER A 18 -2.07 37.75 26.53
N CYS A 19 -2.01 36.49 26.89
CA CYS A 19 -1.25 35.48 26.14
C CYS A 19 -1.95 35.26 24.81
N LYS A 20 -1.62 36.02 23.77
CA LYS A 20 -1.96 35.67 22.38
C LYS A 20 -1.16 34.43 22.05
N LYS A 21 -1.82 33.26 22.07
CA LYS A 21 -1.34 32.04 21.48
C LYS A 21 -1.21 32.30 19.97
N LYS A 22 0.00 32.59 19.51
CA LYS A 22 0.32 32.63 18.08
C LYS A 22 0.15 31.19 17.59
N SER A 23 -0.92 30.88 16.87
CA SER A 23 -0.99 29.65 16.11
C SER A 23 0.12 29.75 15.08
N GLU A 24 1.20 29.00 15.29
CA GLU A 24 2.16 28.76 14.22
C GLU A 24 1.41 27.90 13.21
N ASP A 25 0.93 28.52 12.14
CA ASP A 25 0.48 27.83 10.94
C ASP A 25 1.70 27.12 10.35
N THR A 26 1.94 25.90 10.80
CA THR A 26 2.96 25.04 10.18
C THR A 26 2.52 24.83 8.72
N PRO A 27 3.29 25.28 7.72
CA PRO A 27 2.91 25.06 6.34
C PRO A 27 2.69 23.59 6.08
N LEU A 28 1.56 23.22 5.47
CA LEU A 28 1.31 21.84 5.07
C LEU A 28 2.45 21.34 4.20
N ALA A 29 2.95 20.14 4.50
CA ALA A 29 4.00 19.53 3.71
C ALA A 29 3.52 19.38 2.25
N LYS A 30 4.38 19.82 1.30
CA LYS A 30 4.07 19.65 -0.12
C LYS A 30 4.14 18.19 -0.49
N VAL A 31 3.11 17.70 -1.18
CA VAL A 31 3.02 16.38 -1.79
C VAL A 31 2.82 16.52 -3.30
N SER A 32 3.03 15.45 -4.06
CA SER A 32 2.73 15.46 -5.49
C SER A 32 1.23 15.61 -5.72
N GLU A 33 0.85 16.43 -6.70
CA GLU A 33 -0.53 16.49 -7.21
C GLU A 33 -0.94 15.10 -7.72
N ARG A 34 -2.19 14.71 -7.55
CA ARG A 34 -2.69 13.42 -8.01
C ARG A 34 -4.12 13.48 -8.50
N LEU A 35 -4.43 12.55 -9.39
CA LEU A 35 -5.77 12.31 -9.89
C LEU A 35 -6.29 10.96 -9.37
N GLU A 36 -7.59 10.88 -9.16
CA GLU A 36 -8.29 9.62 -8.86
C GLU A 36 -9.49 9.49 -9.81
N ILE A 37 -9.54 8.38 -10.53
CA ILE A 37 -10.65 8.05 -11.44
C ILE A 37 -11.52 6.96 -10.80
N SER A 38 -12.84 7.05 -10.99
CA SER A 38 -13.82 6.07 -10.53
C SER A 38 -14.92 5.84 -11.57
N PRO A 39 -15.34 4.58 -11.75
CA PRO A 39 -14.79 3.35 -11.19
C PRO A 39 -13.41 3.02 -11.79
N LYS A 40 -12.62 2.18 -11.13
CA LYS A 40 -11.28 1.74 -11.61
C LYS A 40 -11.35 0.71 -12.72
N ALA A 41 -12.43 -0.06 -12.78
CA ALA A 41 -12.74 -0.99 -13.86
C ALA A 41 -14.27 -0.99 -14.08
N PHE A 42 -14.68 -1.12 -15.32
CA PHE A 42 -16.08 -1.17 -15.69
C PHE A 42 -16.27 -1.96 -17.00
N SER A 43 -17.41 -2.65 -17.12
CA SER A 43 -17.77 -3.36 -18.35
C SER A 43 -19.06 -2.77 -18.92
N ILE A 44 -19.11 -2.55 -20.25
CA ILE A 44 -20.27 -2.03 -20.95
C ILE A 44 -20.58 -2.86 -22.20
N LEU A 45 -21.83 -2.84 -22.63
CA LEU A 45 -22.19 -3.34 -23.93
C LEU A 45 -21.69 -2.39 -25.04
N LYS A 46 -21.43 -2.95 -26.21
CA LYS A 46 -21.15 -2.16 -27.41
C LYS A 46 -22.26 -1.10 -27.60
N ASP A 47 -21.87 0.08 -28.06
CA ASP A 47 -22.70 1.27 -28.25
C ASP A 47 -23.30 1.89 -26.99
N GLN A 48 -22.98 1.36 -25.79
CA GLN A 48 -23.31 1.98 -24.53
C GLN A 48 -22.21 2.96 -24.08
N THR A 49 -22.58 3.82 -23.12
CA THR A 49 -21.68 4.84 -22.58
C THR A 49 -21.55 4.72 -21.09
N GLN A 50 -20.38 5.11 -20.57
CA GLN A 50 -20.07 5.22 -19.14
C GLN A 50 -19.40 6.56 -18.84
N GLN A 51 -19.95 7.30 -17.89
CA GLN A 51 -19.29 8.48 -17.35
C GLN A 51 -18.33 8.06 -16.25
N PHE A 52 -17.06 8.50 -16.36
CA PHE A 52 -16.07 8.36 -15.28
C PHE A 52 -16.05 9.63 -14.45
N ASP A 53 -16.02 9.46 -13.13
CA ASP A 53 -15.76 10.52 -12.18
C ASP A 53 -14.26 10.71 -11.97
N LEU A 54 -13.82 11.97 -11.91
CA LEU A 54 -12.42 12.31 -11.68
C LEU A 54 -12.32 13.24 -10.48
N LYS A 55 -11.42 12.92 -9.56
CA LYS A 55 -11.04 13.76 -8.42
C LYS A 55 -9.62 14.25 -8.58
N TYR A 56 -9.38 15.50 -8.18
CA TYR A 56 -8.07 16.10 -8.17
C TYR A 56 -7.66 16.46 -6.74
N PHE A 57 -6.43 16.10 -6.38
CA PHE A 57 -5.81 16.44 -5.10
C PHE A 57 -4.60 17.33 -5.36
N ASN A 58 -4.60 18.50 -4.75
CA ASN A 58 -3.57 19.51 -4.94
C ASN A 58 -2.24 19.14 -4.24
N ASN A 59 -1.25 20.04 -4.36
CA ASN A 59 0.10 19.85 -3.82
C ASN A 59 0.22 19.87 -2.29
N VAL A 60 -0.89 19.96 -1.57
CA VAL A 60 -0.98 19.76 -0.11
C VAL A 60 -1.88 18.58 0.25
N GLY A 61 -2.29 17.78 -0.75
CA GLY A 61 -3.08 16.55 -0.56
C GLY A 61 -4.57 16.76 -0.33
N LEU A 62 -5.10 17.97 -0.53
CA LEU A 62 -6.52 18.27 -0.37
C LEU A 62 -7.26 18.09 -1.69
N GLU A 63 -8.45 17.45 -1.63
CA GLU A 63 -9.37 17.40 -2.76
C GLU A 63 -9.78 18.84 -3.15
N SER A 64 -9.70 19.15 -4.43
CA SER A 64 -9.94 20.49 -4.98
C SER A 64 -10.71 20.38 -6.29
N ALA A 65 -11.24 21.51 -6.77
CA ALA A 65 -11.91 21.57 -8.08
C ALA A 65 -10.96 21.08 -9.20
N LEU A 66 -11.53 20.40 -10.19
CA LEU A 66 -10.78 19.94 -11.35
C LEU A 66 -10.12 21.14 -12.06
N PRO A 67 -8.81 21.09 -12.29
CA PRO A 67 -8.12 22.17 -12.99
C PRO A 67 -8.49 22.18 -14.48
N ALA A 68 -8.38 23.33 -15.12
CA ALA A 68 -8.45 23.42 -16.57
C ALA A 68 -7.28 22.66 -17.22
N GLY A 69 -7.52 22.04 -18.39
CA GLY A 69 -6.48 21.32 -19.13
C GLY A 69 -6.35 19.84 -18.76
N ILE A 70 -7.34 19.25 -18.11
CA ILE A 70 -7.45 17.79 -18.01
C ILE A 70 -7.52 17.19 -19.41
N THR A 71 -6.70 16.19 -19.67
CA THR A 71 -6.71 15.39 -20.91
C THR A 71 -7.27 14.00 -20.66
N TRP A 72 -8.02 13.47 -21.63
CA TRP A 72 -8.53 12.12 -21.59
C TRP A 72 -8.05 11.36 -22.82
N ILE A 73 -7.56 10.14 -22.64
CA ILE A 73 -7.01 9.30 -23.70
C ILE A 73 -7.51 7.87 -23.51
N SER A 74 -7.83 7.19 -24.62
CA SER A 74 -8.04 5.75 -24.68
C SER A 74 -6.79 5.07 -25.22
N SER A 75 -6.33 3.99 -24.59
CA SER A 75 -5.21 3.17 -25.09
C SER A 75 -5.59 2.41 -26.36
N ASN A 76 -6.88 2.20 -26.60
CA ASN A 76 -7.39 1.54 -27.80
C ASN A 76 -8.71 2.18 -28.25
N MET A 77 -8.60 3.18 -29.12
CA MET A 77 -9.77 3.91 -29.64
C MET A 77 -10.69 3.08 -30.54
N SER A 78 -10.25 1.91 -31.02
CA SER A 78 -11.13 1.00 -31.76
C SER A 78 -12.06 0.20 -30.84
N VAL A 79 -11.67 0.01 -29.58
CA VAL A 79 -12.48 -0.68 -28.54
C VAL A 79 -13.38 0.32 -27.83
N ALA A 80 -12.81 1.41 -27.36
CA ALA A 80 -13.56 2.45 -26.63
C ALA A 80 -12.99 3.83 -26.92
N ASN A 81 -13.86 4.80 -27.13
CA ASN A 81 -13.51 6.20 -27.27
C ASN A 81 -13.88 6.97 -26.00
N VAL A 82 -13.17 8.07 -25.69
CA VAL A 82 -13.43 8.93 -24.55
C VAL A 82 -13.53 10.39 -24.98
N SER A 83 -14.53 11.09 -24.48
CA SER A 83 -14.71 12.51 -24.73
C SER A 83 -13.87 13.37 -23.79
N THR A 84 -13.81 14.68 -24.05
CA THR A 84 -13.05 15.65 -23.24
C THR A 84 -13.56 15.81 -21.81
N ASN A 85 -14.77 15.34 -21.51
CA ASN A 85 -15.37 15.35 -20.17
C ASN A 85 -15.41 13.97 -19.49
N GLY A 86 -14.71 12.96 -20.04
CA GLY A 86 -14.61 11.64 -19.43
C GLY A 86 -15.80 10.70 -19.70
N LEU A 87 -16.66 11.03 -20.69
CA LEU A 87 -17.69 10.11 -21.15
C LEU A 87 -17.07 9.12 -22.15
N VAL A 88 -17.12 7.84 -21.81
CA VAL A 88 -16.59 6.73 -22.63
C VAL A 88 -17.72 6.09 -23.41
N THR A 89 -17.46 5.75 -24.68
CA THR A 89 -18.37 4.98 -25.56
C THR A 89 -17.69 3.70 -25.99
N GLY A 90 -18.34 2.54 -25.79
CA GLY A 90 -17.87 1.24 -26.27
C GLY A 90 -18.12 1.07 -27.75
N LEU A 91 -17.11 0.68 -28.51
CA LEU A 91 -17.18 0.58 -29.99
C LEU A 91 -17.07 -0.86 -30.52
N ALA A 92 -16.20 -1.67 -29.89
CA ALA A 92 -15.98 -3.06 -30.28
C ALA A 92 -15.55 -3.89 -29.06
N ASN A 93 -15.74 -5.21 -29.13
CA ASN A 93 -15.29 -6.13 -28.07
C ASN A 93 -13.82 -5.97 -27.79
N GLY A 94 -13.45 -6.04 -26.49
CA GLY A 94 -12.09 -5.97 -26.02
C GLY A 94 -11.93 -5.09 -24.79
N GLN A 95 -10.68 -4.77 -24.45
CA GLN A 95 -10.34 -3.89 -23.35
C GLN A 95 -9.57 -2.66 -23.81
N ALA A 96 -9.76 -1.56 -23.10
CA ALA A 96 -8.97 -0.34 -23.26
C ALA A 96 -8.73 0.30 -21.89
N GLN A 97 -7.57 0.93 -21.69
CA GLN A 97 -7.34 1.81 -20.56
C GLN A 97 -7.80 3.22 -20.91
N ILE A 98 -8.63 3.79 -20.05
CA ILE A 98 -9.01 5.20 -20.10
C ILE A 98 -8.12 5.94 -19.13
N ILE A 99 -7.38 6.91 -19.63
CA ILE A 99 -6.36 7.64 -18.87
C ILE A 99 -6.78 9.11 -18.81
N ALA A 100 -6.87 9.64 -17.59
CA ALA A 100 -6.98 11.06 -17.33
C ALA A 100 -5.61 11.61 -16.92
N GLY A 101 -5.19 12.73 -17.48
CA GLY A 101 -3.90 13.35 -17.22
C GLY A 101 -4.00 14.85 -16.92
N TYR A 102 -3.17 15.34 -16.01
CA TYR A 102 -2.96 16.75 -15.73
C TYR A 102 -1.53 16.97 -15.24
N LYS A 103 -0.70 17.70 -15.99
CA LYS A 103 0.74 17.82 -15.74
C LYS A 103 1.40 16.43 -15.59
N ASP A 104 2.02 16.16 -14.44
CA ASP A 104 2.66 14.89 -14.10
C ASP A 104 1.72 13.91 -13.35
N ALA A 105 0.46 14.31 -13.10
CA ALA A 105 -0.53 13.49 -12.42
C ALA A 105 -1.36 12.70 -13.45
N PHE A 106 -1.47 11.37 -13.26
CA PHE A 106 -2.26 10.48 -14.10
C PHE A 106 -3.16 9.59 -13.25
N ALA A 107 -4.33 9.27 -13.80
CA ALA A 107 -5.20 8.24 -13.27
C ALA A 107 -5.73 7.40 -14.43
N SER A 108 -5.86 6.08 -14.23
CA SER A 108 -6.40 5.20 -15.25
C SER A 108 -7.50 4.30 -14.73
N ALA A 109 -8.39 3.91 -15.65
CA ALA A 109 -9.44 2.94 -15.41
C ALA A 109 -9.49 1.97 -16.59
N LEU A 110 -9.81 0.70 -16.33
CA LEU A 110 -9.99 -0.32 -17.34
C LEU A 110 -11.45 -0.34 -17.79
N ILE A 111 -11.70 -0.25 -19.09
CA ILE A 111 -13.01 -0.49 -19.68
C ILE A 111 -12.98 -1.78 -20.49
N THR A 112 -13.99 -2.64 -20.28
CA THR A 112 -14.24 -3.83 -21.09
C THR A 112 -15.51 -3.61 -21.89
N VAL A 113 -15.45 -3.81 -23.18
CA VAL A 113 -16.60 -3.74 -24.07
C VAL A 113 -16.95 -5.14 -24.56
N VAL A 114 -18.22 -5.52 -24.43
CA VAL A 114 -18.76 -6.80 -24.93
C VAL A 114 -19.99 -6.52 -25.80
N SER A 115 -20.25 -7.35 -26.82
CA SER A 115 -21.42 -7.17 -27.70
C SER A 115 -22.66 -7.92 -27.23
N ASP A 116 -22.50 -8.82 -26.23
CA ASP A 116 -23.57 -9.66 -25.72
C ASP A 116 -23.41 -9.85 -24.19
N GLU A 117 -24.52 -9.87 -23.45
CA GLU A 117 -24.52 -10.00 -21.98
C GLU A 117 -23.99 -11.35 -21.47
N SER A 118 -23.99 -12.38 -22.30
CA SER A 118 -23.46 -13.70 -21.97
C SER A 118 -21.97 -13.84 -22.16
N GLN A 119 -21.30 -12.85 -22.75
CA GLN A 119 -19.86 -12.89 -23.00
C GLN A 119 -19.05 -12.69 -21.71
N LEU A 120 -17.80 -13.17 -21.76
CA LEU A 120 -16.82 -12.86 -20.73
C LEU A 120 -16.58 -11.35 -20.69
N ALA A 121 -16.81 -10.73 -19.53
CA ALA A 121 -16.67 -9.29 -19.34
C ALA A 121 -15.59 -8.92 -18.29
N SER A 122 -15.23 -9.86 -17.42
CA SER A 122 -14.11 -9.69 -16.47
C SER A 122 -13.52 -11.02 -16.04
N LEU A 123 -12.26 -10.98 -15.62
CA LEU A 123 -11.57 -12.06 -14.92
C LEU A 123 -11.19 -11.60 -13.52
N GLU A 124 -11.38 -12.46 -12.54
CA GLU A 124 -10.99 -12.22 -11.16
C GLU A 124 -10.07 -13.34 -10.65
N ILE A 125 -8.94 -12.99 -10.05
CA ILE A 125 -8.07 -13.94 -9.36
C ILE A 125 -8.62 -14.16 -7.94
N ASN A 126 -8.80 -15.42 -7.53
CA ASN A 126 -9.46 -15.79 -6.28
C ASN A 126 -8.53 -15.71 -5.04
N SER A 127 -7.45 -14.93 -5.10
CA SER A 127 -6.46 -14.79 -4.02
C SER A 127 -6.40 -13.38 -3.42
N GLY A 128 -7.45 -12.58 -3.64
CA GLY A 128 -7.49 -11.18 -3.18
C GLY A 128 -6.63 -10.25 -4.02
N THR A 129 -6.05 -9.22 -3.40
CA THR A 129 -5.27 -8.18 -4.09
C THR A 129 -3.76 -8.36 -3.94
N SER A 130 -3.31 -9.14 -2.96
CA SER A 130 -1.90 -9.41 -2.72
C SER A 130 -1.67 -10.70 -1.94
N ILE A 131 -0.54 -11.36 -2.22
CA ILE A 131 -0.01 -12.48 -1.44
C ILE A 131 1.46 -12.24 -1.10
N GLU A 132 1.91 -12.84 0.01
CA GLU A 132 3.31 -12.83 0.44
C GLU A 132 3.86 -14.25 0.37
N LEU A 133 5.03 -14.43 -0.22
CA LEU A 133 5.72 -15.71 -0.32
C LEU A 133 7.14 -15.59 0.24
N ARG A 134 7.67 -16.67 0.80
CA ARG A 134 9.10 -16.80 1.09
C ARG A 134 9.86 -17.18 -0.18
N LEU A 135 11.15 -16.94 -0.19
CA LEU A 135 11.99 -17.37 -1.31
C LEU A 135 11.84 -18.88 -1.55
N ASN A 136 11.66 -19.28 -2.81
CA ASN A 136 11.38 -20.63 -3.29
C ASN A 136 10.03 -21.23 -2.86
N GLU A 137 9.19 -20.49 -2.15
CA GLU A 137 7.82 -20.90 -1.85
C GLU A 137 6.96 -20.82 -3.11
N THR A 138 5.96 -21.69 -3.18
CA THR A 138 5.00 -21.74 -4.28
C THR A 138 3.57 -21.67 -3.77
N ASP A 139 2.70 -21.05 -4.56
CA ASP A 139 1.26 -21.06 -4.35
C ASP A 139 0.55 -21.29 -5.69
N THR A 140 -0.73 -21.64 -5.68
CA THR A 140 -1.49 -21.89 -6.90
C THR A 140 -2.67 -20.93 -6.96
N LEU A 141 -2.65 -20.05 -7.96
CA LEU A 141 -3.70 -19.10 -8.23
C LEU A 141 -4.79 -19.76 -9.08
N THR A 142 -6.03 -19.35 -8.86
CA THR A 142 -7.15 -19.66 -9.72
C THR A 142 -7.84 -18.36 -10.16
N ALA A 143 -8.45 -18.37 -11.34
CA ALA A 143 -9.23 -17.25 -11.82
C ALA A 143 -10.61 -17.69 -12.29
N ALA A 144 -11.60 -16.80 -12.08
CA ALA A 144 -12.97 -17.00 -12.54
C ALA A 144 -13.40 -15.86 -13.47
N GLY A 145 -14.11 -16.21 -14.52
CA GLY A 145 -14.75 -15.24 -15.41
C GLY A 145 -16.10 -14.80 -14.91
N LYS A 146 -16.47 -13.56 -15.20
CA LYS A 146 -17.81 -13.02 -15.00
C LYS A 146 -18.35 -12.38 -16.28
N THR A 147 -19.66 -12.44 -16.43
CA THR A 147 -20.40 -11.70 -17.45
C THR A 147 -20.60 -10.24 -17.02
N ILE A 148 -21.13 -9.40 -17.90
CA ILE A 148 -21.33 -7.98 -17.61
C ILE A 148 -22.26 -7.72 -16.41
N ASN A 149 -23.24 -8.58 -16.18
CA ASN A 149 -24.16 -8.49 -15.05
C ASN A 149 -23.64 -9.19 -13.77
N GLY A 150 -22.36 -9.60 -13.76
CA GLY A 150 -21.68 -10.19 -12.61
C GLY A 150 -21.93 -11.68 -12.39
N SER A 151 -22.70 -12.35 -13.24
CA SER A 151 -22.89 -13.79 -13.17
C SER A 151 -21.62 -14.54 -13.53
N LEU A 152 -21.41 -15.73 -12.96
CA LEU A 152 -20.27 -16.58 -13.33
C LEU A 152 -20.34 -16.93 -14.82
N PHE A 153 -19.22 -16.78 -15.51
CA PHE A 153 -19.03 -17.26 -16.85
C PHE A 153 -18.76 -18.78 -16.80
N THR A 154 -19.68 -19.57 -17.36
CA THR A 154 -19.67 -21.03 -17.20
C THR A 154 -19.00 -21.77 -18.33
N ASN A 155 -18.69 -21.10 -19.45
CA ASN A 155 -17.97 -21.73 -20.55
C ASN A 155 -16.50 -21.96 -20.18
N ALA A 156 -15.87 -22.96 -20.79
CA ALA A 156 -14.47 -23.22 -20.57
C ALA A 156 -13.60 -22.04 -20.98
N LEU A 157 -12.68 -21.65 -20.11
CA LEU A 157 -11.72 -20.59 -20.35
C LEU A 157 -10.32 -21.16 -20.52
N ASN A 158 -9.65 -20.78 -21.60
CA ASN A 158 -8.21 -20.97 -21.73
C ASN A 158 -7.51 -19.80 -21.02
N ILE A 159 -7.16 -20.00 -19.77
CA ILE A 159 -6.50 -18.98 -18.96
C ILE A 159 -4.98 -19.03 -19.20
N SER A 160 -4.42 -17.91 -19.59
CA SER A 160 -2.97 -17.66 -19.61
C SER A 160 -2.59 -16.82 -18.40
N TRP A 161 -1.44 -17.12 -17.81
CA TRP A 161 -0.92 -16.40 -16.68
C TRP A 161 0.34 -15.62 -17.05
N LEU A 162 0.44 -14.40 -16.57
CA LEU A 162 1.56 -13.49 -16.86
C LEU A 162 2.12 -12.90 -15.58
N SER A 163 3.43 -12.66 -15.57
CA SER A 163 4.14 -11.97 -14.50
C SER A 163 4.88 -10.75 -15.06
N ALA A 164 4.77 -9.62 -14.37
CA ALA A 164 5.48 -8.39 -14.73
C ALA A 164 7.00 -8.55 -14.61
N THR A 165 7.47 -9.37 -13.67
CA THR A 165 8.90 -9.59 -13.42
C THR A 165 9.14 -11.06 -13.12
N PRO A 166 9.25 -11.93 -14.16
CA PRO A 166 9.42 -13.38 -13.97
C PRO A 166 10.69 -13.79 -13.21
N SER A 167 11.70 -12.91 -13.18
CA SER A 167 12.91 -13.11 -12.36
C SER A 167 12.67 -12.96 -10.85
N ILE A 168 11.59 -12.30 -10.43
CA ILE A 168 11.18 -12.18 -9.02
C ILE A 168 10.11 -13.23 -8.72
N VAL A 169 9.06 -13.30 -9.54
CA VAL A 169 7.96 -14.25 -9.40
C VAL A 169 7.67 -14.86 -10.75
N GLU A 170 7.89 -16.14 -10.88
CA GLU A 170 7.51 -16.93 -12.06
C GLU A 170 6.09 -17.47 -11.87
N VAL A 171 5.29 -17.53 -12.94
CA VAL A 171 3.98 -18.19 -12.97
C VAL A 171 3.91 -19.15 -14.15
N ASP A 172 3.43 -20.37 -13.93
CA ASP A 172 3.25 -21.35 -14.98
C ASP A 172 1.82 -21.31 -15.58
N GLN A 173 1.59 -22.14 -16.60
CA GLN A 173 0.31 -22.23 -17.30
C GLN A 173 -0.86 -22.71 -16.42
N ASN A 174 -0.57 -23.34 -15.27
CA ASN A 174 -1.58 -23.82 -14.33
C ASN A 174 -1.85 -22.79 -13.21
N GLY A 175 -1.27 -21.60 -13.28
CA GLY A 175 -1.39 -20.57 -12.26
C GLY A 175 -0.50 -20.81 -11.03
N ARG A 176 0.44 -21.74 -11.10
CA ARG A 176 1.39 -21.95 -10.00
C ARG A 176 2.44 -20.86 -10.03
N VAL A 177 2.45 -20.03 -9.00
CA VAL A 177 3.47 -19.01 -8.76
C VAL A 177 4.64 -19.57 -7.98
N THR A 178 5.84 -19.12 -8.30
CA THR A 178 7.08 -19.50 -7.63
C THR A 178 7.88 -18.24 -7.30
N ALA A 179 8.24 -18.05 -6.05
CA ALA A 179 9.08 -16.93 -5.59
C ALA A 179 10.55 -17.20 -5.92
N LYS A 180 11.15 -16.47 -6.86
CA LYS A 180 12.52 -16.69 -7.40
C LYS A 180 13.56 -15.76 -6.79
N ALA A 181 13.15 -14.52 -6.45
CA ALA A 181 14.02 -13.51 -5.85
C ALA A 181 13.23 -12.58 -4.94
N TYR A 182 13.91 -11.94 -3.99
CA TYR A 182 13.26 -10.94 -3.12
C TYR A 182 12.84 -9.71 -3.90
N GLY A 183 11.64 -9.22 -3.63
CA GLY A 183 11.05 -8.07 -4.29
C GLY A 183 9.55 -8.22 -4.47
N THR A 184 9.01 -7.49 -5.44
CA THR A 184 7.58 -7.50 -5.75
C THR A 184 7.39 -7.67 -7.25
N SER A 185 6.44 -8.51 -7.66
CA SER A 185 5.97 -8.61 -9.02
C SER A 185 4.45 -8.65 -9.03
N SER A 186 3.84 -8.15 -10.11
CA SER A 186 2.42 -8.32 -10.37
C SER A 186 2.20 -9.55 -11.24
N VAL A 187 1.14 -10.32 -10.95
CA VAL A 187 0.69 -11.47 -11.73
C VAL A 187 -0.76 -11.24 -12.13
N TRP A 188 -1.13 -11.56 -13.35
CA TRP A 188 -2.51 -11.48 -13.82
C TRP A 188 -2.87 -12.64 -14.72
N ALA A 189 -4.17 -12.91 -14.81
CA ALA A 189 -4.76 -13.89 -15.69
C ALA A 189 -5.26 -13.19 -16.95
N SER A 190 -5.21 -13.87 -18.11
CA SER A 190 -5.78 -13.41 -19.37
C SER A 190 -6.55 -14.54 -20.05
N ALA A 191 -7.72 -14.24 -20.58
CA ALA A 191 -8.52 -15.14 -21.41
C ALA A 191 -9.37 -14.34 -22.40
N SER A 192 -9.43 -14.76 -23.68
CA SER A 192 -10.24 -14.09 -24.71
C SER A 192 -10.00 -12.58 -24.77
N ASP A 193 -8.74 -12.13 -24.67
CA ASP A 193 -8.31 -10.73 -24.66
C ASP A 193 -8.84 -9.90 -23.46
N ILE A 194 -9.36 -10.58 -22.43
CA ILE A 194 -9.76 -9.97 -21.15
C ILE A 194 -8.70 -10.28 -20.10
N GLU A 195 -8.15 -9.25 -19.49
CA GLU A 195 -7.18 -9.35 -18.39
C GLU A 195 -7.84 -9.12 -17.05
N SER A 196 -7.36 -9.85 -16.03
CA SER A 196 -7.73 -9.60 -14.64
C SER A 196 -7.05 -8.34 -14.10
N ALA A 197 -7.55 -7.81 -12.98
CA ALA A 197 -6.75 -6.93 -12.15
C ALA A 197 -5.47 -7.65 -11.72
N PRO A 198 -4.32 -6.95 -11.63
CA PRO A 198 -3.08 -7.54 -11.19
C PRO A 198 -3.13 -7.91 -9.71
N LEU A 199 -2.68 -9.13 -9.40
CA LEU A 199 -2.39 -9.60 -8.04
C LEU A 199 -0.94 -9.22 -7.71
N MET A 200 -0.71 -8.52 -6.62
CA MET A 200 0.64 -8.23 -6.14
C MET A 200 1.21 -9.44 -5.40
N VAL A 201 2.35 -9.95 -5.84
CA VAL A 201 3.10 -11.01 -5.15
C VAL A 201 4.38 -10.41 -4.59
N GLN A 202 4.53 -10.46 -3.27
CA GLN A 202 5.69 -9.93 -2.57
C GLN A 202 6.53 -11.06 -1.99
N VAL A 203 7.81 -11.12 -2.36
CA VAL A 203 8.75 -12.12 -1.83
C VAL A 203 9.48 -11.53 -0.64
N ILE A 204 9.25 -12.14 0.53
CA ILE A 204 9.64 -11.63 1.84
C ILE A 204 10.52 -12.61 2.61
N ARG A 205 11.17 -12.09 3.66
CA ARG A 205 11.72 -12.90 4.77
C ARG A 205 10.87 -12.68 6.00
N THR A 206 10.54 -13.74 6.73
CA THR A 206 9.70 -13.64 7.92
C THR A 206 10.08 -14.68 8.95
N GLY A 207 9.91 -14.33 10.23
CA GLY A 207 10.16 -15.21 11.37
C GLY A 207 9.31 -14.82 12.57
N THR A 208 9.10 -15.79 13.46
CA THR A 208 8.35 -15.57 14.71
C THR A 208 9.31 -15.20 15.82
N TYR A 209 8.96 -14.18 16.60
CA TYR A 209 9.72 -13.80 17.78
C TYR A 209 9.61 -14.87 18.88
N THR A 210 10.75 -15.21 19.44
CA THR A 210 10.89 -16.08 20.62
C THR A 210 11.80 -15.42 21.64
N GLY A 211 11.61 -15.71 22.95
CA GLY A 211 12.42 -15.21 24.06
C GLY A 211 11.67 -14.25 24.97
N GLN A 212 12.00 -14.25 26.23
CA GLN A 212 11.62 -13.37 27.36
C GLN A 212 10.32 -12.54 27.22
N GLY A 213 9.20 -13.21 26.88
CA GLY A 213 7.89 -12.56 26.70
C GLY A 213 7.68 -11.84 25.38
N SER A 214 8.62 -11.92 24.45
CA SER A 214 8.45 -11.44 23.08
C SER A 214 7.67 -12.43 22.24
N ARG A 215 6.75 -11.92 21.42
CA ARG A 215 5.91 -12.72 20.49
C ARG A 215 5.53 -11.92 19.24
N GLY A 216 4.82 -12.57 18.35
CA GLY A 216 4.43 -12.01 17.04
C GLY A 216 5.47 -12.33 15.97
N THR A 217 5.35 -11.74 14.79
CA THR A 217 6.25 -12.00 13.67
C THR A 217 7.00 -10.75 13.24
N ALA A 218 8.23 -10.96 12.74
CA ALA A 218 9.00 -10.00 11.99
C ALA A 218 8.90 -10.31 10.50
N LYS A 219 8.77 -9.29 9.66
CA LYS A 219 8.85 -9.37 8.19
C LYS A 219 9.90 -8.40 7.69
N LEU A 220 10.79 -8.87 6.84
CA LEU A 220 11.77 -8.05 6.13
C LEU A 220 11.42 -8.10 4.64
N LYS A 221 11.10 -6.95 4.05
CA LYS A 221 10.62 -6.82 2.68
C LYS A 221 11.11 -5.57 1.99
N ILE A 222 11.13 -5.61 0.65
CA ILE A 222 11.41 -4.43 -0.18
C ILE A 222 10.09 -3.82 -0.62
N GLU A 223 9.84 -2.58 -0.26
CA GLU A 223 8.63 -1.82 -0.61
C GLU A 223 9.02 -0.44 -1.13
N ASN A 224 8.61 -0.10 -2.35
CA ASN A 224 8.99 1.14 -3.04
C ASN A 224 10.53 1.37 -3.02
N ASN A 225 11.29 0.35 -3.41
CA ASN A 225 12.76 0.33 -3.38
C ASN A 225 13.41 0.57 -2.01
N THR A 226 12.65 0.48 -0.93
CA THR A 226 13.15 0.64 0.43
C THR A 226 13.03 -0.69 1.17
N LEU A 227 14.13 -1.15 1.77
CA LEU A 227 14.10 -2.30 2.67
C LEU A 227 13.43 -1.90 3.98
N LYS A 228 12.42 -2.64 4.41
CA LYS A 228 11.67 -2.37 5.65
C LYS A 228 11.62 -3.59 6.54
N LEU A 229 11.80 -3.37 7.84
CA LEU A 229 11.44 -4.34 8.88
C LEU A 229 10.05 -3.97 9.42
N GLN A 230 9.15 -4.95 9.47
CA GLN A 230 7.79 -4.78 9.99
C GLN A 230 7.51 -5.82 11.08
N THR A 231 6.62 -5.46 12.02
CA THR A 231 6.07 -6.39 13.01
C THR A 231 4.59 -6.62 12.76
N SER A 232 4.10 -7.81 13.16
CA SER A 232 2.68 -8.16 13.08
C SER A 232 1.83 -7.39 14.12
N SER A 233 0.51 -7.40 13.94
CA SER A 233 -0.43 -6.75 14.86
C SER A 233 -0.42 -7.34 16.28
N ASP A 234 -0.07 -8.63 16.40
CA ASP A 234 0.06 -9.35 17.68
C ASP A 234 1.49 -9.27 18.28
N PHE A 235 2.39 -8.49 17.66
CA PHE A 235 3.73 -8.27 18.20
C PHE A 235 3.67 -7.69 19.60
N VAL A 236 4.50 -8.25 20.48
CA VAL A 236 4.77 -7.74 21.82
C VAL A 236 6.24 -7.91 22.13
N ALA A 237 6.86 -6.88 22.67
CA ALA A 237 8.15 -6.93 23.33
C ALA A 237 7.97 -6.82 24.86
N SER A 238 8.90 -7.36 25.64
CA SER A 238 8.87 -7.31 27.12
C SER A 238 8.65 -5.89 27.66
N SER A 239 7.84 -5.73 28.69
CA SER A 239 7.52 -4.41 29.29
C SER A 239 8.52 -3.93 30.32
N GLY A 240 9.32 -4.82 30.95
CA GLY A 240 10.21 -4.50 32.09
C GLY A 240 11.49 -3.74 31.73
N PRO A 241 12.18 -4.04 30.61
CA PRO A 241 13.47 -3.43 30.31
C PRO A 241 13.38 -1.94 30.03
N PRO A 242 14.33 -1.11 30.51
CA PRO A 242 14.24 0.35 30.41
C PRO A 242 14.54 0.89 29.00
N ASP A 243 15.41 0.22 28.21
CA ASP A 243 15.87 0.71 26.88
C ASP A 243 15.94 -0.42 25.86
N LEU A 244 14.75 -0.86 25.39
CA LEU A 244 14.66 -1.85 24.32
C LEU A 244 14.91 -1.22 22.95
N ARG A 245 15.69 -1.93 22.15
CA ARG A 245 16.06 -1.58 20.79
C ARG A 245 15.78 -2.74 19.85
N MET A 246 15.42 -2.43 18.61
CA MET A 246 15.34 -3.38 17.50
C MET A 246 16.65 -3.37 16.73
N TYR A 247 17.24 -4.54 16.52
CA TYR A 247 18.44 -4.76 15.73
C TYR A 247 18.19 -5.75 14.60
N LEU A 248 18.97 -5.62 13.53
CA LEU A 248 19.24 -6.73 12.62
C LEU A 248 20.62 -7.31 12.97
N SER A 249 20.71 -8.63 13.09
CA SER A 249 21.95 -9.31 13.51
C SER A 249 22.11 -10.66 12.81
N ASN A 250 23.35 -11.15 12.73
CA ASN A 250 23.65 -12.52 12.33
C ASN A 250 23.74 -13.49 13.51
N ASN A 251 23.50 -12.98 14.72
CA ASN A 251 23.43 -13.79 15.94
C ASN A 251 22.01 -13.76 16.49
N SER A 252 21.50 -14.91 16.92
CA SER A 252 20.13 -15.03 17.44
C SER A 252 19.93 -14.42 18.84
N ASN A 253 20.99 -14.24 19.62
CA ASN A 253 20.95 -13.87 21.03
C ASN A 253 21.88 -12.72 21.44
N ASN A 254 22.57 -12.11 20.49
CA ASN A 254 23.38 -10.92 20.69
C ASN A 254 23.37 -10.00 19.47
N VAL A 255 23.86 -8.79 19.65
CA VAL A 255 23.85 -7.75 18.61
C VAL A 255 25.26 -7.33 18.16
N ASN A 256 26.28 -8.16 18.44
CA ASN A 256 27.65 -7.91 17.99
C ASN A 256 27.70 -7.84 16.47
N ASN A 257 28.25 -6.73 15.94
CA ASN A 257 28.27 -6.42 14.50
C ASN A 257 26.87 -6.34 13.86
N GLY A 258 25.82 -6.18 14.68
CA GLY A 258 24.45 -5.96 14.23
C GLY A 258 24.17 -4.48 13.92
N LEU A 259 23.08 -4.25 13.22
CA LEU A 259 22.58 -2.93 12.88
C LEU A 259 21.47 -2.53 13.85
N GLU A 260 21.68 -1.49 14.65
CA GLU A 260 20.62 -0.88 15.43
C GLU A 260 19.65 -0.13 14.49
N LEU A 261 18.38 -0.49 14.52
CA LEU A 261 17.36 0.16 13.68
C LEU A 261 16.62 1.27 14.41
N VAL A 262 16.12 0.98 15.63
CA VAL A 262 15.21 1.90 16.32
C VAL A 262 15.10 1.59 17.82
N SER A 263 14.80 2.61 18.63
CA SER A 263 14.29 2.44 19.99
C SER A 263 12.86 1.95 19.96
N LEU A 264 12.55 0.87 20.72
CA LEU A 264 11.20 0.33 20.85
C LEU A 264 10.39 1.12 21.90
N ASN A 265 10.02 2.35 21.58
CA ASN A 265 9.17 3.17 22.46
C ASN A 265 7.73 2.60 22.52
N GLN A 266 7.22 2.12 21.39
CA GLN A 266 6.01 1.32 21.31
C GLN A 266 6.41 -0.16 21.34
N ARG A 267 5.89 -0.93 22.32
CA ARG A 267 6.30 -2.32 22.58
C ARG A 267 5.30 -3.36 22.12
N SER A 268 4.27 -2.95 21.40
CA SER A 268 3.23 -3.86 20.88
C SER A 268 2.62 -3.34 19.59
N GLY A 269 2.01 -4.27 18.84
CA GLY A 269 1.27 -3.99 17.62
C GLY A 269 2.13 -3.87 16.36
N ALA A 270 1.45 -3.65 15.24
CA ALA A 270 2.09 -3.51 13.95
C ALA A 270 2.91 -2.22 13.88
N GLN A 271 4.17 -2.34 13.48
CA GLN A 271 5.11 -1.24 13.30
C GLN A 271 5.92 -1.47 12.03
N SER A 272 6.49 -0.43 11.47
CA SER A 272 7.30 -0.48 10.25
C SER A 272 8.45 0.50 10.32
N TRP A 273 9.66 0.03 10.05
CA TRP A 273 10.88 0.84 10.05
C TRP A 273 11.67 0.66 8.77
N ASN A 274 12.18 1.75 8.23
CA ASN A 274 13.09 1.69 7.11
C ASN A 274 14.46 1.18 7.58
N VAL A 275 15.01 0.22 6.86
CA VAL A 275 16.40 -0.19 7.03
C VAL A 275 17.26 0.80 6.25
N PRO A 276 18.42 1.25 6.79
CA PRO A 276 19.31 2.17 6.10
C PRO A 276 19.70 1.71 4.70
N ALA A 277 19.88 2.66 3.80
CA ALA A 277 20.31 2.40 2.42
C ALA A 277 21.65 1.64 2.39
N GLY A 278 21.81 0.77 1.40
CA GLY A 278 23.02 -0.06 1.23
C GLY A 278 22.99 -1.38 1.99
N VAL A 279 22.02 -1.62 2.86
CA VAL A 279 21.83 -2.90 3.52
C VAL A 279 21.06 -3.84 2.60
N SER A 280 21.66 -5.02 2.32
CA SER A 280 20.96 -6.07 1.54
C SER A 280 19.92 -6.78 2.39
N ILE A 281 18.82 -7.23 1.77
CA ILE A 281 17.77 -8.01 2.43
C ILE A 281 18.30 -9.32 3.03
N THR A 282 19.40 -9.85 2.51
CA THR A 282 20.04 -11.09 2.98
C THR A 282 21.21 -10.86 3.94
N GLN A 283 21.57 -9.61 4.24
CA GLN A 283 22.77 -9.28 5.03
C GLN A 283 22.69 -9.76 6.48
N TYR A 284 21.50 -9.75 7.06
CA TYR A 284 21.26 -10.17 8.44
C TYR A 284 20.22 -11.28 8.49
N ARG A 285 20.43 -12.24 9.42
CA ARG A 285 19.54 -13.39 9.57
C ARG A 285 18.41 -13.15 10.57
N TYR A 286 18.67 -12.37 11.63
CA TYR A 286 17.75 -12.24 12.76
C TYR A 286 17.30 -10.80 12.94
N ALA A 287 16.02 -10.61 13.33
CA ALA A 287 15.54 -9.40 13.97
C ALA A 287 15.60 -9.61 15.50
N VAL A 288 16.41 -8.83 16.20
CA VAL A 288 16.74 -9.04 17.61
C VAL A 288 16.23 -7.89 18.45
N ILE A 289 15.56 -8.22 19.57
CA ILE A 289 15.15 -7.28 20.62
C ILE A 289 16.21 -7.33 21.71
N TRP A 290 16.87 -6.20 21.95
CA TRP A 290 17.99 -6.05 22.86
C TRP A 290 17.79 -4.86 23.79
N CYS A 291 18.03 -5.03 25.08
CA CYS A 291 18.10 -3.89 26.00
C CYS A 291 19.51 -3.32 26.03
N LYS A 292 19.67 -2.10 25.52
CA LYS A 292 20.97 -1.45 25.39
C LYS A 292 21.56 -1.09 26.76
N GLN A 293 20.72 -0.64 27.69
CA GLN A 293 21.18 -0.17 29.01
C GLN A 293 21.75 -1.30 29.89
N VAL A 294 21.16 -2.49 29.84
CA VAL A 294 21.63 -3.65 30.67
C VAL A 294 22.35 -4.71 29.82
N SER A 295 22.59 -4.42 28.55
CA SER A 295 23.28 -5.33 27.59
C SER A 295 22.72 -6.75 27.61
N ALA A 296 21.39 -6.89 27.50
CA ALA A 296 20.69 -8.16 27.62
C ALA A 296 19.73 -8.45 26.46
N PHE A 297 19.63 -9.75 26.13
CA PHE A 297 18.72 -10.29 25.10
C PHE A 297 17.28 -10.39 25.62
N TYR A 298 16.29 -10.03 24.77
CA TYR A 298 14.86 -10.11 25.08
C TYR A 298 14.03 -10.85 24.05
N GLY A 299 14.56 -11.15 22.91
CA GLY A 299 13.88 -11.97 21.89
C GLY A 299 14.50 -11.81 20.52
N SER A 300 14.26 -12.79 19.68
CA SER A 300 14.64 -12.73 18.27
C SER A 300 13.66 -13.47 17.37
N ALA A 301 13.59 -13.03 16.11
CA ALA A 301 12.91 -13.72 15.04
C ALA A 301 13.95 -14.15 13.98
N ASP A 302 14.00 -15.44 13.66
CA ASP A 302 14.81 -15.97 12.57
C ASP A 302 14.10 -15.69 11.24
N LEU A 303 14.66 -14.78 10.46
CA LEU A 303 14.10 -14.41 9.16
C LEU A 303 14.43 -15.43 8.05
N GLY A 304 15.20 -16.47 8.37
CA GLY A 304 15.70 -17.44 7.41
C GLY A 304 16.93 -16.93 6.65
N ASN A 305 17.44 -17.75 5.76
CA ASN A 305 18.52 -17.40 4.82
C ASN A 305 17.95 -16.97 3.48
#